data_01e0290853db93417f5e45459f4fcdf9
#
_entry.id   01e0290853db93417f5e45459f4fcdf9
#
_cell.length_a   1.000
_cell.length_b   1.000
_cell.length_c   1.000
_cell.angle_alpha   90.00
_cell.angle_beta   90.00
_cell.angle_gamma   90.00
#
_symmetry.space_group_name_H-M   'P 1'
#
loop_
_entity.id
_entity.type
_entity.pdbx_description
1 polymer ?
#
loop_
_entity_poly.entity_id
_entity_poly.type
_entity_poly.pdbx_seq_one_letter_code
_entity_poly.pdbx_strand_id
1 'polypeptide(L)'
;MLKPYTNAGKSGIQSLNSSRAAKGLSQYDAIGLSKAQKILNSAYALQKRALNSSLLPTSIIPSATQPGDVLQKTTYMNVLRATLVDWLIPEFCTMQPMASRHTSIPYTLFHFGEDKGTVKAGQVFASPFELARGEENYSGSDVNNEPLTDLYLRAPVIPTTVRIVPQSGSTIFDDGEGKLQTLSGSKVTDVGTIDYATGVITGVAAAATTLASYRVDNISASANTPPIYSELAWLDLVAEDNTLAARWSQAAAYDMEKQYGLDGPKMLEEQATSAIVNELNTKAAHDMWLNAAAGQPVVWSATPPIGQGQAGDLAHDNSFIRAINAGSQRIYDATGRIRPNFMLVGSSVMTVIQGMTQFTPANTQKTTGSYYAGTLGDKKVYCFRGGIPHDQYVLGHVSSNDVEPSYVFGTYMPVTATAALMDATFTGQQGFATSNALKMVNPKAFIRGVVTNLVY
;
A
#
# COMPACT_ATOMS: atom_id res chain seq x y z
N MET A 1 -2.86 29.53 1.12
CA MET A 1 -1.57 29.70 1.85
C MET A 1 -1.88 29.80 3.34
N LEU A 2 -1.61 28.74 4.11
CA LEU A 2 -1.89 28.66 5.56
C LEU A 2 -0.57 28.88 6.33
N LYS A 3 -0.19 30.13 6.52
CA LYS A 3 1.08 30.49 7.16
C LYS A 3 1.09 30.76 8.68
N PRO A 4 0.03 30.70 9.49
CA PRO A 4 0.20 31.06 10.90
C PRO A 4 0.54 29.88 11.85
N TYR A 5 0.63 28.65 11.39
CA TYR A 5 0.82 27.48 12.27
C TYR A 5 2.21 26.86 12.29
N THR A 6 3.18 27.45 11.59
CA THR A 6 4.54 26.89 11.44
C THR A 6 5.32 26.81 12.75
N ASN A 7 5.08 27.65 13.73
CA ASN A 7 5.81 27.62 15.00
C ASN A 7 5.10 26.79 16.09
N ALA A 8 3.77 26.83 16.16
CA ALA A 8 3.00 25.99 17.09
C ALA A 8 2.98 24.52 16.65
N GLY A 9 3.00 24.25 15.33
CA GLY A 9 3.11 22.91 14.79
C GLY A 9 4.46 22.25 15.08
N LYS A 10 5.57 22.98 14.95
CA LYS A 10 6.92 22.46 15.27
C LYS A 10 7.06 22.10 16.75
N SER A 11 6.59 22.93 17.66
CA SER A 11 6.60 22.63 19.10
C SER A 11 5.67 21.46 19.46
N GLY A 12 4.52 21.32 18.78
CA GLY A 12 3.59 20.20 18.95
C GLY A 12 4.17 18.87 18.49
N ILE A 13 4.92 18.87 17.39
CA ILE A 13 5.56 17.68 16.82
C ILE A 13 6.75 17.21 17.67
N GLN A 14 7.59 18.12 18.13
CA GLN A 14 8.68 17.77 19.05
C GLN A 14 8.15 17.19 20.36
N SER A 15 7.03 17.74 20.87
CA SER A 15 6.37 17.21 22.06
C SER A 15 5.66 15.87 21.82
N LEU A 16 5.33 15.52 20.58
CA LEU A 16 4.73 14.22 20.25
C LEU A 16 5.75 13.08 20.41
N ASN A 17 6.95 13.23 19.86
CA ASN A 17 8.01 12.24 20.02
C ASN A 17 8.48 12.11 21.47
N SER A 18 8.55 13.22 22.22
CA SER A 18 8.86 13.16 23.65
C SER A 18 7.76 12.47 24.45
N SER A 19 6.48 12.63 24.08
CA SER A 19 5.37 11.93 24.70
C SER A 19 5.35 10.42 24.36
N ARG A 20 5.73 10.04 23.12
CA ARG A 20 5.90 8.63 22.74
C ARG A 20 7.06 7.98 23.51
N ALA A 21 8.19 8.66 23.61
CA ALA A 21 9.34 8.19 24.39
C ALA A 21 9.01 8.04 25.87
N ALA A 22 8.23 8.97 26.47
CA ALA A 22 7.78 8.88 27.84
C ALA A 22 6.84 7.70 28.11
N LYS A 23 6.08 7.24 27.09
CA LYS A 23 5.25 6.05 27.13
C LYS A 23 6.01 4.77 26.77
N GLY A 24 7.31 4.83 26.48
CA GLY A 24 8.12 3.70 26.05
C GLY A 24 7.81 3.21 24.64
N LEU A 25 7.24 4.05 23.80
CA LEU A 25 6.92 3.77 22.39
C LEU A 25 8.05 4.27 21.47
N SER A 26 8.20 3.64 20.30
CA SER A 26 9.13 4.12 19.28
C SER A 26 8.80 5.54 18.84
N GLN A 27 9.83 6.34 18.56
CA GLN A 27 9.64 7.69 18.02
C GLN A 27 9.29 7.60 16.53
N TYR A 28 8.43 8.50 16.06
CA TYR A 28 8.18 8.65 14.64
C TYR A 28 9.43 9.15 13.92
N ASP A 29 9.69 8.61 12.75
CA ASP A 29 10.67 9.17 11.82
C ASP A 29 10.15 10.49 11.18
N ALA A 30 10.95 11.12 10.33
CA ALA A 30 10.58 12.38 9.69
C ALA A 30 9.30 12.25 8.83
N ILE A 31 9.10 11.09 8.19
CA ILE A 31 7.91 10.80 7.36
C ILE A 31 6.68 10.63 8.27
N GLY A 32 6.78 9.84 9.32
CA GLY A 32 5.71 9.67 10.30
C GLY A 32 5.29 10.97 10.98
N LEU A 33 6.26 11.83 11.33
CA LEU A 33 5.99 13.17 11.88
C LEU A 33 5.26 14.07 10.88
N SER A 34 5.64 14.05 9.60
CA SER A 34 4.96 14.84 8.57
C SER A 34 3.51 14.37 8.36
N LYS A 35 3.26 13.06 8.40
CA LYS A 35 1.92 12.47 8.33
C LYS A 35 1.07 12.83 9.55
N ALA A 36 1.63 12.76 10.76
CA ALA A 36 0.97 13.19 11.99
C ALA A 36 0.61 14.69 11.94
N GLN A 37 1.47 15.52 11.34
CA GLN A 37 1.18 16.94 11.13
C GLN A 37 0.02 17.17 10.16
N LYS A 38 -0.10 16.38 9.10
CA LYS A 38 -1.25 16.46 8.18
C LYS A 38 -2.57 16.21 8.92
N ILE A 39 -2.61 15.23 9.82
CA ILE A 39 -3.78 14.92 10.64
C ILE A 39 -4.12 16.09 11.56
N LEU A 40 -3.15 16.65 12.26
CA LEU A 40 -3.34 17.80 13.14
C LEU A 40 -3.84 19.02 12.36
N ASN A 41 -3.32 19.25 11.17
CA ASN A 41 -3.75 20.35 10.30
C ASN A 41 -5.17 20.14 9.77
N SER A 42 -5.55 18.91 9.42
CA SER A 42 -6.94 18.61 8.98
C SER A 42 -7.94 18.75 10.13
N ALA A 43 -7.60 18.27 11.32
CA ALA A 43 -8.42 18.44 12.53
C ALA A 43 -8.62 19.92 12.86
N TYR A 44 -7.57 20.74 12.74
CA TYR A 44 -7.68 22.18 12.96
C TYR A 44 -8.52 22.87 11.88
N ALA A 45 -8.38 22.47 10.62
CA ALA A 45 -9.19 23.01 9.53
C ALA A 45 -10.69 22.68 9.72
N LEU A 46 -11.00 21.47 10.18
CA LEU A 46 -12.37 21.08 10.56
C LEU A 46 -12.89 21.91 11.73
N GLN A 47 -12.11 22.10 12.78
CA GLN A 47 -12.47 22.93 13.92
C GLN A 47 -12.74 24.38 13.48
N LYS A 48 -11.92 24.94 12.59
CA LYS A 48 -12.11 26.29 12.06
C LYS A 48 -13.36 26.41 11.20
N ARG A 49 -13.67 25.39 10.37
CA ARG A 49 -14.92 25.32 9.59
C ARG A 49 -16.13 25.22 10.51
N ALA A 50 -16.05 24.41 11.53
CA ALA A 50 -17.09 24.20 12.51
C ALA A 50 -17.39 25.49 13.30
N LEU A 51 -16.39 26.27 13.67
CA LEU A 51 -16.56 27.60 14.30
C LEU A 51 -17.26 28.62 13.38
N ASN A 52 -17.15 28.44 12.05
CA ASN A 52 -17.77 29.34 11.07
C ASN A 52 -19.10 28.81 10.51
N SER A 53 -19.56 27.61 10.88
CA SER A 53 -20.80 27.01 10.40
C SER A 53 -21.75 26.74 11.57
N SER A 54 -22.97 27.26 11.48
CA SER A 54 -24.08 27.00 12.42
C SER A 54 -24.65 25.58 12.33
N LEU A 55 -24.00 24.67 11.60
CA LEU A 55 -24.50 23.34 11.25
C LEU A 55 -24.02 22.22 12.20
N LEU A 56 -23.08 22.50 13.09
CA LEU A 56 -22.64 21.51 14.07
C LEU A 56 -23.33 21.74 15.43
N PRO A 57 -23.75 20.67 16.12
CA PRO A 57 -24.34 20.83 17.43
C PRO A 57 -23.39 21.58 18.36
N THR A 58 -23.86 22.58 19.04
CA THR A 58 -23.11 23.44 19.98
C THR A 58 -22.39 22.67 21.08
N SER A 59 -22.74 21.39 21.30
CA SER A 59 -22.09 20.49 22.25
C SER A 59 -20.71 19.98 21.78
N ILE A 60 -20.40 20.07 20.47
CA ILE A 60 -19.11 19.63 19.92
C ILE A 60 -18.15 20.80 19.71
N ILE A 61 -18.69 22.03 19.62
CA ILE A 61 -17.89 23.22 19.37
C ILE A 61 -18.22 24.25 20.43
N PRO A 62 -17.25 24.59 21.27
CA PRO A 62 -17.44 25.63 22.27
C PRO A 62 -17.66 26.99 21.61
N SER A 63 -18.71 27.68 22.02
CA SER A 63 -18.93 29.10 21.65
C SER A 63 -17.88 29.97 22.32
N ALA A 64 -17.30 30.92 21.57
CA ALA A 64 -16.12 31.71 21.98
C ALA A 64 -16.34 32.67 23.18
N THR A 65 -17.48 32.57 23.86
CA THR A 65 -17.92 33.53 24.89
C THR A 65 -18.18 32.95 26.28
N GLN A 66 -17.96 31.65 26.50
CA GLN A 66 -18.21 31.06 27.82
C GLN A 66 -16.93 30.47 28.48
N PRO A 67 -16.71 30.64 29.80
CA PRO A 67 -15.51 30.10 30.47
C PRO A 67 -15.32 28.58 30.38
N GLY A 68 -16.39 27.81 30.14
CA GLY A 68 -16.32 26.37 29.86
C GLY A 68 -15.67 25.98 28.52
N ASP A 69 -15.63 26.91 27.60
CA ASP A 69 -15.12 26.67 26.22
C ASP A 69 -13.60 26.38 26.19
N VAL A 70 -12.84 26.98 27.07
CA VAL A 70 -11.39 26.78 27.16
C VAL A 70 -11.06 25.39 27.68
N LEU A 71 -11.86 24.87 28.61
CA LEU A 71 -11.69 23.52 29.14
C LEU A 71 -12.04 22.45 28.10
N GLN A 72 -13.08 22.63 27.31
CA GLN A 72 -13.46 21.70 26.24
C GLN A 72 -12.43 21.68 25.10
N LYS A 73 -11.87 22.83 24.73
CA LYS A 73 -10.76 22.91 23.76
C LYS A 73 -9.52 22.15 24.22
N THR A 74 -9.15 22.29 25.48
CA THR A 74 -7.99 21.58 26.04
C THR A 74 -8.23 20.09 26.11
N THR A 75 -9.43 19.63 26.45
CA THR A 75 -9.81 18.21 26.49
C THR A 75 -9.73 17.59 25.10
N TYR A 76 -10.33 18.24 24.09
CA TYR A 76 -10.29 17.79 22.70
C TYR A 76 -8.85 17.63 22.17
N MET A 77 -8.00 18.64 22.40
CA MET A 77 -6.59 18.58 21.97
C MET A 77 -5.80 17.52 22.74
N ASN A 78 -6.13 17.24 23.99
CA ASN A 78 -5.49 16.19 24.78
C ASN A 78 -5.87 14.79 24.28
N VAL A 79 -7.14 14.56 23.96
CA VAL A 79 -7.61 13.30 23.34
C VAL A 79 -6.91 13.09 21.99
N LEU A 80 -6.87 14.11 21.15
CA LEU A 80 -6.20 14.03 19.85
C LEU A 80 -4.69 13.73 20.00
N ARG A 81 -4.01 14.34 20.97
CA ARG A 81 -2.60 14.03 21.25
C ARG A 81 -2.42 12.61 21.78
N ALA A 82 -3.31 12.14 22.65
CA ALA A 82 -3.27 10.78 23.18
C ALA A 82 -3.44 9.74 22.04
N THR A 83 -4.38 9.97 21.11
CA THR A 83 -4.58 9.10 19.96
C THR A 83 -3.35 9.02 19.05
N LEU A 84 -2.76 10.16 18.74
CA LEU A 84 -1.58 10.22 17.86
C LEU A 84 -0.35 9.53 18.46
N VAL A 85 -0.26 9.45 19.79
CA VAL A 85 0.87 8.78 20.45
C VAL A 85 0.85 7.28 20.23
N ASP A 86 -0.33 6.65 20.30
CA ASP A 86 -0.49 5.19 20.19
C ASP A 86 -0.76 4.72 18.75
N TRP A 87 -0.84 5.64 17.79
CA TRP A 87 -1.22 5.35 16.42
C TRP A 87 -0.05 4.85 15.56
N LEU A 88 -0.19 3.66 14.99
CA LEU A 88 0.80 3.05 14.09
C LEU A 88 0.49 3.29 12.61
N ILE A 89 -0.79 3.53 12.25
CA ILE A 89 -1.24 3.72 10.87
C ILE A 89 -0.38 4.70 10.05
N PRO A 90 0.06 5.86 10.58
CA PRO A 90 0.91 6.78 9.82
C PRO A 90 2.24 6.18 9.36
N GLU A 91 2.70 5.11 9.99
CA GLU A 91 3.99 4.49 9.66
C GLU A 91 3.91 3.53 8.47
N PHE A 92 2.74 2.87 8.26
CA PHE A 92 2.56 1.89 7.20
C PHE A 92 1.43 2.22 6.21
N CYS A 93 0.68 3.33 6.39
CA CYS A 93 -0.32 3.83 5.44
C CYS A 93 0.03 5.22 4.92
N THR A 94 -0.49 5.56 3.74
CA THR A 94 -0.47 6.94 3.24
C THR A 94 -1.68 7.68 3.80
N MET A 95 -1.45 8.84 4.41
CA MET A 95 -2.49 9.62 5.08
C MET A 95 -3.11 10.64 4.13
N GLN A 96 -4.44 10.57 3.94
CA GLN A 96 -5.19 11.49 3.10
C GLN A 96 -6.24 12.23 3.93
N PRO A 97 -6.13 13.54 4.15
CA PRO A 97 -7.18 14.31 4.80
C PRO A 97 -8.40 14.43 3.87
N MET A 98 -9.58 14.12 4.39
CA MET A 98 -10.84 14.18 3.64
C MET A 98 -11.59 15.48 3.96
N ALA A 99 -12.05 16.19 2.93
CA ALA A 99 -12.84 17.40 3.10
C ALA A 99 -14.34 17.11 3.25
N SER A 100 -14.79 15.96 2.76
CA SER A 100 -16.16 15.47 2.83
C SER A 100 -16.16 13.97 3.13
N ARG A 101 -17.32 13.42 3.49
CA ARG A 101 -17.49 11.99 3.78
C ARG A 101 -17.19 11.10 2.55
N HIS A 102 -17.43 11.64 1.36
CA HIS A 102 -17.03 11.07 0.08
C HIS A 102 -15.93 11.94 -0.52
N THR A 103 -14.81 11.36 -0.86
CA THR A 103 -13.69 12.02 -1.50
C THR A 103 -13.12 11.08 -2.55
N SER A 104 -12.81 11.60 -3.74
CA SER A 104 -12.14 10.85 -4.79
C SER A 104 -10.70 11.33 -4.93
N ILE A 105 -9.77 10.37 -5.11
CA ILE A 105 -8.36 10.64 -5.37
C ILE A 105 -8.12 10.42 -6.86
N PRO A 106 -7.74 11.46 -7.63
CA PRO A 106 -7.39 11.30 -9.03
C PRO A 106 -6.01 10.68 -9.18
N TYR A 107 -5.85 9.80 -10.16
CA TYR A 107 -4.55 9.29 -10.59
C TYR A 107 -4.53 9.13 -12.11
N THR A 108 -3.33 9.21 -12.69
CA THR A 108 -3.16 9.15 -14.14
C THR A 108 -2.68 7.78 -14.55
N LEU A 109 -3.37 7.17 -15.51
CA LEU A 109 -2.97 5.96 -16.20
C LEU A 109 -2.45 6.33 -17.59
N PHE A 110 -1.42 5.62 -18.04
CA PHE A 110 -0.92 5.69 -19.41
C PHE A 110 -1.14 4.35 -20.06
N HIS A 111 -1.76 4.35 -21.23
CA HIS A 111 -2.10 3.16 -21.98
C HIS A 111 -1.35 3.14 -23.30
N PHE A 112 -1.02 1.92 -23.79
CA PHE A 112 -0.59 1.73 -25.15
C PHE A 112 -1.75 2.03 -26.12
N GLY A 113 -1.46 2.77 -27.17
CA GLY A 113 -2.51 3.27 -28.07
C GLY A 113 -2.88 2.32 -29.20
N GLU A 114 -2.00 1.36 -29.50
CA GLU A 114 -2.22 0.40 -30.58
C GLU A 114 -1.54 -0.94 -30.30
N ASP A 115 -1.98 -1.94 -31.05
CA ASP A 115 -1.39 -3.28 -31.00
C ASP A 115 0.00 -3.28 -31.66
N LYS A 116 1.02 -3.80 -30.98
CA LYS A 116 2.36 -3.98 -31.52
C LYS A 116 3.05 -5.16 -30.87
N GLY A 117 3.32 -6.20 -31.63
CA GLY A 117 3.92 -7.42 -31.12
C GLY A 117 3.03 -8.10 -30.07
N THR A 118 3.57 -8.24 -28.87
CA THR A 118 2.83 -8.82 -27.71
C THR A 118 1.97 -7.80 -26.98
N VAL A 119 2.15 -6.51 -27.26
CA VAL A 119 1.39 -5.42 -26.61
C VAL A 119 0.03 -5.25 -27.28
N LYS A 120 -1.00 -5.05 -26.48
CA LYS A 120 -2.34 -4.75 -26.94
C LYS A 120 -2.75 -3.32 -26.60
N ALA A 121 -3.48 -2.70 -27.51
CA ALA A 121 -4.09 -1.39 -27.28
C ALA A 121 -4.93 -1.39 -26.00
N GLY A 122 -4.82 -0.35 -25.19
CA GLY A 122 -5.51 -0.24 -23.91
C GLY A 122 -4.83 -0.94 -22.74
N GLN A 123 -3.75 -1.69 -22.92
CA GLN A 123 -2.93 -2.17 -21.79
C GLN A 123 -2.24 -1.00 -21.09
N VAL A 124 -2.07 -1.10 -19.78
CA VAL A 124 -1.38 -0.08 -18.99
C VAL A 124 0.10 -0.09 -19.33
N PHE A 125 0.60 1.03 -19.86
CA PHE A 125 2.01 1.29 -20.07
C PHE A 125 2.72 1.69 -18.79
N ALA A 126 2.14 2.66 -18.09
CA ALA A 126 2.62 3.15 -16.81
C ALA A 126 1.48 3.68 -15.96
N SER A 127 1.55 3.40 -14.68
CA SER A 127 0.65 3.94 -13.67
C SER A 127 1.45 4.26 -12.41
N PRO A 128 0.91 4.99 -11.45
CA PRO A 128 1.54 5.15 -10.14
C PRO A 128 1.84 3.81 -9.45
N PHE A 129 1.16 2.73 -9.87
CA PHE A 129 1.17 1.44 -9.19
C PHE A 129 1.99 0.37 -9.90
N GLU A 130 2.11 0.45 -11.21
CA GLU A 130 2.83 -0.54 -12.01
C GLU A 130 3.48 0.10 -13.25
N LEU A 131 4.52 -0.54 -13.75
CA LEU A 131 5.22 -0.16 -14.96
C LEU A 131 5.28 -1.37 -15.89
N ALA A 132 5.05 -1.16 -17.17
CA ALA A 132 5.23 -2.19 -18.19
C ALA A 132 6.68 -2.73 -18.15
N ARG A 133 6.85 -4.03 -18.45
CA ARG A 133 8.14 -4.71 -18.30
C ARG A 133 9.24 -4.20 -19.21
N GLY A 134 8.88 -3.49 -20.29
CA GLY A 134 9.84 -2.94 -21.24
C GLY A 134 10.42 -3.96 -22.24
N GLU A 135 10.02 -5.23 -22.12
CA GLU A 135 10.41 -6.28 -23.06
C GLU A 135 9.69 -6.18 -24.42
N GLU A 136 8.61 -5.40 -24.42
CA GLU A 136 7.70 -5.26 -25.56
C GLU A 136 8.28 -4.43 -26.71
N ASN A 137 9.39 -3.72 -26.46
CA ASN A 137 10.05 -2.85 -27.44
C ASN A 137 9.10 -1.90 -28.21
N TYR A 138 8.08 -1.39 -27.49
CA TYR A 138 6.99 -0.61 -28.09
C TYR A 138 7.47 0.65 -28.81
N SER A 139 8.44 1.36 -28.25
CA SER A 139 9.00 2.60 -28.82
C SER A 139 10.00 2.35 -29.94
N GLY A 140 10.57 1.16 -30.05
CA GLY A 140 11.58 0.81 -31.07
C GLY A 140 10.99 0.47 -32.43
N SER A 141 11.85 0.18 -33.41
CA SER A 141 11.43 -0.34 -34.71
C SER A 141 11.14 -1.84 -34.70
N ASP A 142 11.62 -2.58 -33.70
CA ASP A 142 11.42 -4.02 -33.62
C ASP A 142 10.00 -4.38 -33.20
N VAL A 143 9.39 -5.31 -33.90
CA VAL A 143 8.13 -5.95 -33.55
C VAL A 143 8.43 -7.40 -33.23
N ASN A 144 8.16 -7.84 -32.01
CA ASN A 144 8.52 -9.16 -31.52
C ASN A 144 7.29 -10.01 -31.29
N ASN A 145 7.33 -11.25 -31.80
CA ASN A 145 6.32 -12.30 -31.53
C ASN A 145 4.87 -11.84 -31.78
N GLU A 146 4.64 -11.04 -32.81
CA GLU A 146 3.30 -10.64 -33.21
C GLU A 146 2.52 -11.86 -33.76
N PRO A 147 1.30 -12.15 -33.28
CA PRO A 147 0.47 -13.21 -33.84
C PRO A 147 0.09 -12.88 -35.29
N LEU A 148 0.41 -13.77 -36.22
CA LEU A 148 0.08 -13.62 -37.63
C LEU A 148 -1.35 -14.10 -37.89
N THR A 149 -2.33 -13.35 -37.41
CA THR A 149 -3.76 -13.66 -37.63
C THR A 149 -4.21 -13.32 -39.04
N ASP A 150 -3.70 -12.24 -39.56
CA ASP A 150 -3.86 -11.76 -40.92
C ASP A 150 -2.54 -11.82 -41.63
N LEU A 151 -2.53 -12.00 -42.96
CA LEU A 151 -1.31 -12.07 -43.73
C LEU A 151 -0.69 -10.68 -44.01
N TYR A 152 -0.78 -9.78 -43.03
CA TYR A 152 -0.25 -8.43 -43.09
C TYR A 152 0.67 -8.15 -41.90
N LEU A 153 1.88 -7.67 -42.23
CA LEU A 153 2.75 -7.07 -41.23
C LEU A 153 2.60 -5.54 -41.25
N ARG A 154 2.97 -4.91 -40.18
CA ARG A 154 3.00 -3.45 -40.12
C ARG A 154 4.05 -2.90 -41.06
N ALA A 155 3.63 -2.22 -42.12
CA ALA A 155 4.48 -1.69 -43.16
C ALA A 155 4.94 -0.25 -42.90
N PRO A 156 6.04 0.21 -43.49
CA PRO A 156 6.99 -0.54 -44.31
C PRO A 156 7.93 -1.40 -43.47
N VAL A 157 8.23 -2.59 -43.96
CA VAL A 157 9.09 -3.56 -43.28
C VAL A 157 10.52 -3.43 -43.79
N ILE A 158 11.51 -3.50 -42.89
CA ILE A 158 12.93 -3.49 -43.29
C ILE A 158 13.31 -4.86 -43.82
N PRO A 159 13.86 -4.94 -45.06
CA PRO A 159 14.31 -6.21 -45.67
C PRO A 159 15.32 -6.95 -44.79
N THR A 160 15.37 -8.26 -44.87
CA THR A 160 16.23 -9.19 -44.11
C THR A 160 15.93 -9.33 -42.63
N THR A 161 14.87 -8.69 -42.15
CA THR A 161 14.55 -8.69 -40.72
C THR A 161 13.38 -9.61 -40.36
N VAL A 162 12.61 -10.10 -41.33
CA VAL A 162 11.41 -10.88 -41.08
C VAL A 162 11.75 -12.31 -40.70
N ARG A 163 11.19 -12.74 -39.58
CA ARG A 163 11.32 -14.09 -39.08
C ARG A 163 9.92 -14.55 -38.61
N ILE A 164 9.44 -15.65 -39.16
CA ILE A 164 8.15 -16.24 -38.83
C ILE A 164 8.40 -17.59 -38.19
N VAL A 165 7.83 -17.80 -37.03
CA VAL A 165 7.88 -19.07 -36.26
C VAL A 165 6.49 -19.68 -36.29
N PRO A 166 6.23 -20.67 -37.15
CA PRO A 166 4.96 -21.39 -37.15
C PRO A 166 4.83 -22.30 -35.91
N GLN A 167 3.62 -22.66 -35.52
CA GLN A 167 3.39 -23.58 -34.42
C GLN A 167 4.05 -24.95 -34.60
N SER A 168 4.15 -25.41 -35.85
CA SER A 168 4.80 -26.65 -36.20
C SER A 168 5.58 -26.45 -37.52
N GLY A 169 6.81 -26.94 -37.56
CA GLY A 169 7.69 -26.79 -38.72
C GLY A 169 8.93 -25.95 -38.46
N SER A 170 9.70 -25.69 -39.53
CA SER A 170 10.93 -24.90 -39.45
C SER A 170 10.63 -23.41 -39.49
N THR A 171 11.44 -22.61 -38.79
CA THR A 171 11.38 -21.15 -38.86
C THR A 171 11.57 -20.66 -40.32
N ILE A 172 10.74 -19.71 -40.71
CA ILE A 172 10.77 -19.05 -42.00
C ILE A 172 11.51 -17.72 -41.82
N PHE A 173 12.38 -17.39 -42.72
CA PHE A 173 13.13 -16.15 -42.72
C PHE A 173 13.16 -15.53 -44.12
N ASP A 174 13.42 -14.27 -44.17
CA ASP A 174 13.39 -13.41 -45.32
C ASP A 174 14.78 -13.37 -45.97
N ASP A 175 14.84 -13.44 -47.30
CA ASP A 175 16.08 -13.37 -48.10
C ASP A 175 16.52 -11.93 -48.41
N GLY A 176 15.67 -10.93 -48.14
CA GLY A 176 15.89 -9.53 -48.46
C GLY A 176 15.49 -9.12 -49.89
N GLU A 177 15.06 -10.07 -50.73
CA GLU A 177 14.60 -9.83 -52.12
C GLU A 177 13.08 -10.07 -52.27
N GLY A 178 12.37 -10.24 -51.14
CA GLY A 178 10.92 -10.45 -51.12
C GLY A 178 10.48 -11.90 -51.11
N LYS A 179 11.40 -12.86 -50.89
CA LYS A 179 11.08 -14.27 -50.75
C LYS A 179 11.22 -14.71 -49.30
N LEU A 180 10.26 -15.50 -48.84
CA LEU A 180 10.25 -16.16 -47.54
C LEU A 180 10.76 -17.59 -47.70
N GLN A 181 11.81 -17.93 -46.96
CA GLN A 181 12.53 -19.19 -47.10
C GLN A 181 12.54 -19.96 -45.77
N THR A 182 12.59 -21.29 -45.90
CA THR A 182 12.79 -22.18 -44.76
C THR A 182 14.00 -23.07 -44.99
N LEU A 183 14.71 -23.37 -43.89
CA LEU A 183 15.87 -24.27 -43.93
C LEU A 183 15.41 -25.66 -43.43
N SER A 184 15.47 -26.63 -44.34
CA SER A 184 15.21 -28.02 -44.01
C SER A 184 16.51 -28.84 -44.27
N GLY A 185 17.23 -29.13 -43.18
CA GLY A 185 18.57 -29.69 -43.26
C GLY A 185 19.56 -28.69 -43.88
N SER A 186 20.18 -29.05 -45.01
CA SER A 186 21.09 -28.18 -45.78
C SER A 186 20.42 -27.52 -46.97
N LYS A 187 19.11 -27.71 -47.18
CA LYS A 187 18.40 -27.19 -48.35
C LYS A 187 17.52 -26.01 -47.96
N VAL A 188 17.72 -24.90 -48.65
CA VAL A 188 16.85 -23.73 -48.59
C VAL A 188 15.70 -23.91 -49.57
N THR A 189 14.47 -23.68 -49.11
CA THR A 189 13.25 -23.83 -49.91
C THR A 189 12.39 -22.58 -49.78
N ASP A 190 11.96 -22.01 -50.92
CA ASP A 190 11.02 -20.89 -50.94
C ASP A 190 9.65 -21.37 -50.51
N VAL A 191 9.05 -20.66 -49.51
CA VAL A 191 7.75 -21.02 -48.92
C VAL A 191 6.70 -19.98 -49.24
N GLY A 192 7.11 -18.73 -49.46
CA GLY A 192 6.22 -17.63 -49.72
C GLY A 192 6.92 -16.37 -50.19
N THR A 193 6.18 -15.29 -50.30
CA THR A 193 6.71 -13.97 -50.66
C THR A 193 6.21 -12.89 -49.68
N ILE A 194 6.97 -11.82 -49.59
CA ILE A 194 6.63 -10.63 -48.81
C ILE A 194 6.81 -9.37 -49.65
N ASP A 195 5.87 -8.44 -49.54
CA ASP A 195 6.02 -7.09 -50.05
C ASP A 195 6.39 -6.15 -48.88
N TYR A 196 7.57 -5.62 -48.85
CA TYR A 196 8.06 -4.77 -47.76
C TYR A 196 7.34 -3.42 -47.66
N ALA A 197 6.82 -2.91 -48.77
CA ALA A 197 6.13 -1.63 -48.80
C ALA A 197 4.72 -1.71 -48.20
N THR A 198 4.04 -2.81 -48.44
CA THR A 198 2.65 -3.04 -47.99
C THR A 198 2.54 -3.99 -46.82
N GLY A 199 3.59 -4.75 -46.48
CA GLY A 199 3.59 -5.75 -45.40
C GLY A 199 2.82 -7.03 -45.75
N VAL A 200 2.36 -7.21 -47.00
CA VAL A 200 1.57 -8.38 -47.42
C VAL A 200 2.45 -9.61 -47.53
N ILE A 201 2.03 -10.69 -46.89
CA ILE A 201 2.67 -12.01 -46.94
C ILE A 201 1.79 -12.96 -47.75
N THR A 202 2.41 -13.78 -48.59
CA THR A 202 1.77 -14.87 -49.33
C THR A 202 2.51 -16.18 -49.11
N GLY A 203 1.78 -17.31 -49.21
CA GLY A 203 2.39 -18.66 -49.13
C GLY A 203 2.59 -19.17 -47.70
N VAL A 204 2.33 -18.39 -46.68
CA VAL A 204 2.37 -18.78 -45.25
C VAL A 204 0.96 -18.93 -44.73
N ALA A 205 0.72 -19.90 -43.82
CA ALA A 205 -0.58 -20.06 -43.18
C ALA A 205 -0.77 -19.02 -42.06
N ALA A 206 -1.87 -18.25 -42.15
CA ALA A 206 -2.28 -17.36 -41.08
C ALA A 206 -2.79 -18.17 -39.90
N ALA A 207 -2.27 -17.95 -38.71
CA ALA A 207 -2.76 -18.53 -37.46
C ALA A 207 -2.32 -17.69 -36.27
N ALA A 208 -3.15 -17.59 -35.25
CA ALA A 208 -2.80 -16.90 -34.00
C ALA A 208 -1.60 -17.53 -33.26
N THR A 209 -1.27 -18.78 -33.56
CA THR A 209 -0.12 -19.54 -33.03
C THR A 209 1.15 -19.38 -33.87
N THR A 210 1.07 -18.74 -35.06
CA THR A 210 2.22 -18.37 -35.87
C THR A 210 2.69 -17.00 -35.44
N LEU A 211 3.92 -16.90 -35.00
CA LEU A 211 4.52 -15.65 -34.48
C LEU A 211 5.46 -15.03 -35.50
N ALA A 212 5.28 -13.76 -35.78
CA ALA A 212 6.19 -12.97 -36.66
C ALA A 212 7.02 -12.00 -35.81
N SER A 213 8.32 -11.93 -36.13
CA SER A 213 9.22 -10.93 -35.59
C SER A 213 9.92 -10.22 -36.76
N TYR A 214 9.90 -8.89 -36.75
CA TYR A 214 10.41 -8.09 -37.86
C TYR A 214 10.75 -6.67 -37.42
N ARG A 215 11.32 -5.87 -38.30
CA ARG A 215 11.57 -4.45 -38.03
C ARG A 215 10.80 -3.56 -38.98
N VAL A 216 10.19 -2.53 -38.42
CA VAL A 216 9.44 -1.50 -39.14
C VAL A 216 10.32 -0.28 -39.37
N ASP A 217 10.24 0.32 -40.53
CA ASP A 217 10.90 1.59 -40.80
C ASP A 217 10.05 2.77 -40.28
N ASN A 218 10.30 3.12 -39.02
CA ASN A 218 9.63 4.25 -38.37
C ASN A 218 10.09 5.64 -38.90
N ILE A 219 11.21 5.69 -39.66
CA ILE A 219 11.79 6.93 -40.18
C ILE A 219 11.05 7.33 -41.46
N SER A 220 10.87 6.37 -42.36
CA SER A 220 10.21 6.60 -43.65
C SER A 220 8.69 6.79 -43.52
N ALA A 221 8.07 6.27 -42.46
CA ALA A 221 6.64 6.35 -42.21
C ALA A 221 6.35 6.84 -40.79
N SER A 222 6.26 8.15 -40.62
CA SER A 222 5.92 8.78 -39.33
C SER A 222 4.54 8.36 -38.78
N ALA A 223 3.65 7.84 -39.65
CA ALA A 223 2.37 7.25 -39.25
C ALA A 223 2.51 5.97 -38.38
N ASN A 224 3.69 5.35 -38.40
CA ASN A 224 3.99 4.14 -37.62
C ASN A 224 4.54 4.42 -36.22
N THR A 225 4.63 5.69 -35.81
CA THR A 225 5.03 6.03 -34.44
C THR A 225 3.93 5.61 -33.48
N PRO A 226 4.18 4.64 -32.57
CA PRO A 226 3.16 4.12 -31.69
C PRO A 226 2.73 5.19 -30.67
N PRO A 227 1.42 5.48 -30.53
CA PRO A 227 0.92 6.48 -29.61
C PRO A 227 0.77 5.92 -28.20
N ILE A 228 0.86 6.82 -27.21
CA ILE A 228 0.52 6.55 -25.80
C ILE A 228 -0.61 7.52 -25.42
N TYR A 229 -1.64 7.01 -24.76
CA TYR A 229 -2.76 7.81 -24.27
C TYR A 229 -2.72 7.91 -22.75
N SER A 230 -3.08 9.08 -22.22
CA SER A 230 -3.26 9.29 -20.79
C SER A 230 -4.75 9.29 -20.45
N GLU A 231 -5.10 8.59 -19.40
CA GLU A 231 -6.44 8.54 -18.82
C GLU A 231 -6.39 9.03 -17.37
N LEU A 232 -7.38 9.81 -16.95
CA LEU A 232 -7.55 10.23 -15.57
C LEU A 232 -8.59 9.32 -14.92
N ALA A 233 -8.13 8.47 -14.00
CA ALA A 233 -8.96 7.59 -13.20
C ALA A 233 -9.18 8.16 -11.79
N TRP A 234 -10.23 7.70 -11.12
CA TRP A 234 -10.64 8.18 -9.79
C TRP A 234 -10.80 7.00 -8.84
N LEU A 235 -10.30 7.15 -7.63
CA LEU A 235 -10.51 6.21 -6.55
C LEU A 235 -11.38 6.85 -5.48
N ASP A 236 -12.56 6.27 -5.23
CA ASP A 236 -13.48 6.79 -4.23
C ASP A 236 -13.13 6.28 -2.83
N LEU A 237 -13.08 7.23 -1.89
CA LEU A 237 -12.95 7.02 -0.46
C LEU A 237 -14.26 7.38 0.22
N VAL A 238 -14.80 6.46 1.01
CA VAL A 238 -16.00 6.65 1.82
C VAL A 238 -15.65 6.49 3.28
N ALA A 239 -15.93 7.50 4.09
CA ALA A 239 -15.64 7.47 5.51
C ALA A 239 -16.73 6.68 6.28
N GLU A 240 -16.28 5.73 7.10
CA GLU A 240 -17.08 4.96 8.04
C GLU A 240 -16.94 5.53 9.46
N ASP A 241 -18.04 5.49 10.23
CA ASP A 241 -18.08 5.99 11.60
C ASP A 241 -17.79 4.85 12.59
N ASN A 242 -16.85 5.09 13.50
CA ASN A 242 -16.61 4.23 14.65
C ASN A 242 -16.95 5.03 15.92
N THR A 243 -17.84 4.47 16.76
CA THR A 243 -18.33 5.13 17.97
C THR A 243 -18.18 4.22 19.17
N LEU A 244 -17.80 4.78 20.31
CA LEU A 244 -17.67 4.09 21.59
C LEU A 244 -18.22 4.98 22.70
N ALA A 245 -18.90 4.40 23.68
CA ALA A 245 -19.38 5.11 24.86
C ALA A 245 -18.72 4.55 26.11
N ALA A 246 -18.10 5.41 26.90
CA ALA A 246 -17.65 5.09 28.25
C ALA A 246 -18.73 5.50 29.29
N ARG A 247 -18.94 4.66 30.28
CA ARG A 247 -19.88 4.92 31.39
C ARG A 247 -19.22 4.59 32.73
N TRP A 248 -19.50 5.40 33.74
CA TRP A 248 -18.98 5.19 35.08
C TRP A 248 -20.01 5.62 36.15
N SER A 249 -19.97 5.02 37.33
CA SER A 249 -20.74 5.48 38.45
C SER A 249 -19.98 6.59 39.19
N GLN A 250 -20.70 7.62 39.65
CA GLN A 250 -20.08 8.72 40.36
C GLN A 250 -19.49 8.26 41.71
N ALA A 251 -20.15 7.32 42.40
CA ALA A 251 -19.64 6.76 43.63
C ALA A 251 -18.28 6.07 43.44
N ALA A 252 -18.17 5.21 42.40
CA ALA A 252 -16.91 4.55 42.10
C ALA A 252 -15.80 5.55 41.72
N ALA A 253 -16.12 6.60 40.94
CA ALA A 253 -15.15 7.64 40.57
C ALA A 253 -14.65 8.40 41.82
N TYR A 254 -15.57 8.72 42.76
CA TYR A 254 -15.21 9.38 43.99
C TYR A 254 -14.33 8.50 44.91
N ASP A 255 -14.66 7.20 45.02
CA ASP A 255 -13.87 6.25 45.81
C ASP A 255 -12.46 6.08 45.21
N MET A 256 -12.36 5.98 43.91
CA MET A 256 -11.06 5.91 43.22
C MET A 256 -10.21 7.16 43.47
N GLU A 257 -10.80 8.33 43.42
CA GLU A 257 -10.09 9.59 43.68
C GLU A 257 -9.65 9.69 45.16
N LYS A 258 -10.55 9.34 46.12
CA LYS A 258 -10.23 9.48 47.55
C LYS A 258 -9.31 8.41 48.10
N GLN A 259 -9.45 7.16 47.64
CA GLN A 259 -8.64 6.05 48.15
C GLN A 259 -7.30 5.90 47.42
N TYR A 260 -7.28 6.16 46.11
CA TYR A 260 -6.11 5.88 45.26
C TYR A 260 -5.53 7.13 44.60
N GLY A 261 -6.18 8.29 44.69
CA GLY A 261 -5.76 9.51 44.00
C GLY A 261 -5.84 9.39 42.47
N LEU A 262 -6.69 8.50 41.94
CA LEU A 262 -6.85 8.21 40.52
C LEU A 262 -8.13 8.88 40.01
N ASP A 263 -8.00 9.59 38.86
CA ASP A 263 -9.15 10.15 38.15
C ASP A 263 -9.76 9.06 37.24
N GLY A 264 -10.84 8.43 37.74
CA GLY A 264 -11.52 7.34 37.05
C GLY A 264 -12.04 7.72 35.65
N PRO A 265 -12.77 8.83 35.47
CA PRO A 265 -13.20 9.34 34.19
C PRO A 265 -12.05 9.50 33.17
N LYS A 266 -10.94 10.08 33.60
CA LYS A 266 -9.77 10.29 32.74
C LYS A 266 -9.11 8.97 32.33
N MET A 267 -9.02 8.00 33.25
CA MET A 267 -8.53 6.67 32.91
C MET A 267 -9.41 5.98 31.86
N LEU A 268 -10.73 6.11 31.96
CA LEU A 268 -11.68 5.56 30.99
C LEU A 268 -11.54 6.27 29.63
N GLU A 269 -11.33 7.59 29.61
CA GLU A 269 -11.06 8.35 28.38
C GLU A 269 -9.80 7.84 27.66
N GLU A 270 -8.71 7.64 28.41
CA GLU A 270 -7.46 7.11 27.85
C GLU A 270 -7.63 5.68 27.32
N GLN A 271 -8.34 4.81 28.05
CA GLN A 271 -8.60 3.44 27.63
C GLN A 271 -9.53 3.36 26.42
N ALA A 272 -10.61 4.15 26.37
CA ALA A 272 -11.53 4.20 25.25
C ALA A 272 -10.83 4.69 23.97
N THR A 273 -10.01 5.71 24.12
CA THR A 273 -9.19 6.25 23.00
C THR A 273 -8.20 5.22 22.49
N SER A 274 -7.47 4.56 23.38
CA SER A 274 -6.51 3.50 23.02
C SER A 274 -7.20 2.31 22.35
N ALA A 275 -8.42 1.94 22.79
CA ALA A 275 -9.20 0.87 22.20
C ALA A 275 -9.58 1.18 20.74
N ILE A 276 -10.10 2.38 20.47
CA ILE A 276 -10.45 2.82 19.10
C ILE A 276 -9.21 2.80 18.19
N VAL A 277 -8.08 3.32 18.66
CA VAL A 277 -6.83 3.36 17.88
C VAL A 277 -6.34 1.96 17.57
N ASN A 278 -6.36 1.05 18.55
CA ASN A 278 -5.92 -0.32 18.33
C ASN A 278 -6.86 -1.07 17.38
N GLU A 279 -8.17 -0.82 17.45
CA GLU A 279 -9.16 -1.37 16.51
C GLU A 279 -8.88 -0.90 15.07
N LEU A 280 -8.63 0.39 14.86
CA LEU A 280 -8.29 0.95 13.55
C LEU A 280 -6.97 0.38 13.01
N ASN A 281 -5.93 0.27 13.83
CA ASN A 281 -4.66 -0.36 13.47
C ASN A 281 -4.88 -1.82 13.02
N THR A 282 -5.68 -2.57 13.78
CA THR A 282 -6.00 -3.97 13.50
C THR A 282 -6.83 -4.12 12.23
N LYS A 283 -7.84 -3.25 12.02
CA LYS A 283 -8.67 -3.23 10.81
C LYS A 283 -7.84 -2.95 9.55
N ALA A 284 -6.94 -1.98 9.61
CA ALA A 284 -6.03 -1.68 8.49
C ALA A 284 -5.09 -2.85 8.18
N ALA A 285 -4.51 -3.49 9.19
CA ALA A 285 -3.65 -4.65 9.00
C ALA A 285 -4.40 -5.85 8.43
N HIS A 286 -5.63 -6.08 8.89
CA HIS A 286 -6.50 -7.15 8.37
C HIS A 286 -6.87 -6.93 6.91
N ASP A 287 -7.23 -5.70 6.55
CA ASP A 287 -7.57 -5.35 5.17
C ASP A 287 -6.37 -5.53 4.22
N MET A 288 -5.15 -5.15 4.66
CA MET A 288 -3.92 -5.39 3.92
C MET A 288 -3.63 -6.89 3.76
N TRP A 289 -3.86 -7.68 4.82
CA TRP A 289 -3.69 -9.13 4.78
C TRP A 289 -4.69 -9.79 3.83
N LEU A 290 -5.96 -9.36 3.86
CA LEU A 290 -7.02 -9.94 3.05
C LEU A 290 -6.82 -9.65 1.56
N ASN A 291 -6.45 -8.43 1.21
CA ASN A 291 -6.39 -7.93 -0.17
C ASN A 291 -4.98 -8.01 -0.81
N ALA A 292 -4.00 -8.61 -0.15
CA ALA A 292 -2.65 -8.76 -0.71
C ALA A 292 -2.67 -9.66 -1.95
N ALA A 293 -2.20 -9.16 -3.10
CA ALA A 293 -2.35 -9.79 -4.42
C ALA A 293 -1.09 -9.78 -5.30
N ALA A 294 0.11 -9.59 -4.73
CA ALA A 294 1.37 -9.64 -5.50
C ALA A 294 1.75 -11.05 -5.99
N GLY A 295 0.98 -12.07 -5.65
CA GLY A 295 1.19 -13.46 -6.07
C GLY A 295 0.73 -14.47 -5.04
N GLN A 296 1.07 -15.73 -5.26
CA GLN A 296 0.76 -16.79 -4.29
C GLN A 296 1.49 -16.52 -2.96
N PRO A 297 0.92 -16.90 -1.81
CA PRO A 297 1.57 -16.76 -0.52
C PRO A 297 2.95 -17.41 -0.49
N VAL A 298 3.90 -16.75 0.18
CA VAL A 298 5.23 -17.33 0.40
C VAL A 298 5.15 -18.25 1.61
N VAL A 299 5.44 -19.53 1.40
CA VAL A 299 5.41 -20.53 2.48
C VAL A 299 6.85 -20.83 2.95
N TRP A 300 7.08 -20.80 4.26
CA TRP A 300 8.30 -21.22 4.89
C TRP A 300 7.96 -22.12 6.10
N SER A 301 8.75 -23.18 6.31
CA SER A 301 8.56 -24.09 7.44
C SER A 301 9.54 -23.77 8.56
N ALA A 302 9.06 -23.63 9.77
CA ALA A 302 9.91 -23.43 10.95
C ALA A 302 10.70 -24.70 11.33
N THR A 303 10.22 -25.88 10.90
CA THR A 303 10.95 -27.14 11.14
C THR A 303 11.98 -27.34 10.03
N PRO A 304 13.26 -27.59 10.36
CA PRO A 304 14.29 -27.91 9.39
C PRO A 304 13.93 -29.17 8.57
N PRO A 305 14.24 -29.21 7.25
CA PRO A 305 14.01 -30.39 6.45
C PRO A 305 14.86 -31.58 6.94
N ILE A 306 14.20 -32.73 7.14
CA ILE A 306 14.84 -33.97 7.61
C ILE A 306 15.89 -34.42 6.57
N GLY A 307 17.14 -34.65 7.01
CA GLY A 307 18.19 -35.24 6.18
C GLY A 307 19.24 -34.29 5.62
N GLN A 308 19.10 -33.00 5.76
CA GLN A 308 20.17 -32.02 5.50
C GLN A 308 20.86 -31.74 6.84
N GLY A 309 22.00 -32.32 7.07
CA GLY A 309 22.76 -32.34 8.33
C GLY A 309 22.44 -31.19 9.28
N GLN A 310 22.17 -31.48 10.51
CA GLN A 310 21.63 -30.61 11.55
C GLN A 310 22.21 -29.18 11.47
N ALA A 311 21.60 -28.32 10.62
CA ALA A 311 21.77 -26.91 10.79
C ALA A 311 21.10 -26.59 12.14
N GLY A 312 21.81 -26.00 13.07
CA GLY A 312 21.23 -25.60 14.35
C GLY A 312 20.04 -24.68 14.10
N ASP A 313 19.07 -24.66 14.99
CA ASP A 313 17.82 -23.91 14.88
C ASP A 313 18.05 -22.44 14.43
N LEU A 314 19.08 -21.79 14.94
CA LEU A 314 19.47 -20.44 14.57
C LEU A 314 19.85 -20.30 13.07
N ALA A 315 20.54 -21.30 12.51
CA ALA A 315 20.92 -21.28 11.09
C ALA A 315 19.68 -21.48 10.20
N HIS A 316 18.72 -22.28 10.67
CA HIS A 316 17.46 -22.47 9.98
C HIS A 316 16.57 -21.21 10.06
N ASP A 317 16.45 -20.58 11.23
CA ASP A 317 15.73 -19.33 11.40
C ASP A 317 16.27 -18.22 10.49
N ASN A 318 17.59 -18.12 10.35
CA ASN A 318 18.20 -17.18 9.40
C ASN A 318 17.83 -17.48 7.92
N SER A 319 17.43 -18.72 7.60
CA SER A 319 16.94 -19.05 6.25
C SER A 319 15.60 -18.39 5.91
N PHE A 320 14.81 -17.95 6.91
CA PHE A 320 13.56 -17.23 6.73
C PHE A 320 13.75 -15.95 5.92
N ILE A 321 14.93 -15.31 5.98
CA ILE A 321 15.25 -14.14 5.15
C ILE A 321 15.12 -14.44 3.65
N ARG A 322 15.38 -15.68 3.21
CA ARG A 322 15.20 -16.07 1.81
C ARG A 322 13.74 -16.05 1.40
N ALA A 323 12.84 -16.47 2.29
CA ALA A 323 11.40 -16.40 2.05
C ALA A 323 10.92 -14.94 1.96
N ILE A 324 11.41 -14.07 2.87
CA ILE A 324 11.12 -12.63 2.85
C ILE A 324 11.62 -11.99 1.56
N ASN A 325 12.84 -12.33 1.13
CA ASN A 325 13.40 -11.81 -0.12
C ASN A 325 12.65 -12.33 -1.36
N ALA A 326 12.20 -13.60 -1.35
CA ALA A 326 11.36 -14.14 -2.41
C ALA A 326 10.01 -13.39 -2.49
N GLY A 327 9.39 -13.07 -1.35
CA GLY A 327 8.20 -12.22 -1.30
C GLY A 327 8.47 -10.81 -1.83
N SER A 328 9.61 -10.23 -1.45
CA SER A 328 10.05 -8.92 -1.94
C SER A 328 10.21 -8.89 -3.46
N GLN A 329 10.81 -9.94 -4.02
CA GLN A 329 10.99 -10.06 -5.47
C GLN A 329 9.65 -10.24 -6.20
N ARG A 330 8.72 -11.01 -5.66
CA ARG A 330 7.36 -11.14 -6.24
C ARG A 330 6.61 -9.81 -6.32
N ILE A 331 6.72 -8.95 -5.29
CA ILE A 331 6.15 -7.60 -5.35
C ILE A 331 6.81 -6.80 -6.47
N TYR A 332 8.14 -6.86 -6.59
CA TYR A 332 8.85 -6.17 -7.67
C TYR A 332 8.44 -6.70 -9.05
N ASP A 333 8.34 -8.01 -9.22
CA ASP A 333 7.94 -8.62 -10.49
C ASP A 333 6.49 -8.28 -10.88
N ALA A 334 5.61 -8.13 -9.87
CA ALA A 334 4.21 -7.76 -10.08
C ALA A 334 4.01 -6.27 -10.42
N THR A 335 4.89 -5.39 -9.92
CA THR A 335 4.74 -3.94 -10.04
C THR A 335 5.77 -3.30 -10.97
N GLY A 336 6.93 -3.92 -11.18
CA GLY A 336 8.06 -3.39 -11.95
C GLY A 336 8.81 -2.24 -11.29
N ARG A 337 8.38 -1.72 -10.13
CA ARG A 337 8.94 -0.49 -9.53
C ARG A 337 8.97 -0.43 -8.00
N ILE A 338 8.22 -1.28 -7.32
CA ILE A 338 7.99 -1.21 -5.87
C ILE A 338 8.73 -2.37 -5.17
N ARG A 339 9.39 -2.05 -4.05
CA ARG A 339 9.91 -3.04 -3.09
C ARG A 339 9.28 -2.80 -1.72
N PRO A 340 9.00 -3.85 -0.95
CA PRO A 340 8.42 -3.69 0.39
C PRO A 340 9.42 -3.01 1.33
N ASN A 341 8.92 -2.08 2.14
CA ASN A 341 9.70 -1.36 3.15
C ASN A 341 9.16 -1.59 4.57
N PHE A 342 8.08 -2.32 4.73
CA PHE A 342 7.58 -2.74 6.03
C PHE A 342 7.04 -4.18 6.00
N MET A 343 6.89 -4.74 7.18
CA MET A 343 6.39 -6.08 7.42
C MET A 343 5.42 -6.05 8.61
N LEU A 344 4.21 -6.55 8.41
CA LEU A 344 3.23 -6.78 9.47
C LEU A 344 3.26 -8.26 9.81
N VAL A 345 3.42 -8.60 11.08
CA VAL A 345 3.60 -9.99 11.50
C VAL A 345 2.62 -10.39 12.59
N GLY A 346 2.15 -11.64 12.51
CA GLY A 346 1.43 -12.28 13.60
C GLY A 346 2.36 -12.60 14.78
N SER A 347 1.77 -12.78 15.96
CA SER A 347 2.53 -12.96 17.22
C SER A 347 3.52 -14.11 17.19
N SER A 348 3.18 -15.23 16.52
CA SER A 348 4.05 -16.40 16.48
C SER A 348 5.20 -16.26 15.47
N VAL A 349 4.98 -15.58 14.37
CA VAL A 349 6.06 -15.26 13.42
C VAL A 349 7.09 -14.35 14.06
N MET A 350 6.67 -13.52 15.02
CA MET A 350 7.58 -12.61 15.73
C MET A 350 8.63 -13.37 16.53
N THR A 351 8.32 -14.55 17.08
CA THR A 351 9.31 -15.36 17.82
C THR A 351 10.46 -15.81 16.93
N VAL A 352 10.17 -16.18 15.67
CA VAL A 352 11.20 -16.55 14.69
C VAL A 352 12.06 -15.33 14.33
N ILE A 353 11.41 -14.18 14.09
CA ILE A 353 12.13 -12.94 13.71
C ILE A 353 13.06 -12.48 14.82
N GLN A 354 12.66 -12.60 16.10
CA GLN A 354 13.49 -12.23 17.24
C GLN A 354 14.74 -13.12 17.38
N GLY A 355 14.69 -14.37 16.89
CA GLY A 355 15.84 -15.28 16.84
C GLY A 355 16.84 -14.96 15.72
N MET A 356 16.48 -14.14 14.73
CA MET A 356 17.33 -13.86 13.57
C MET A 356 18.47 -12.89 13.90
N THR A 357 19.65 -13.17 13.39
CA THR A 357 20.83 -12.31 13.59
C THR A 357 20.76 -10.93 12.94
N GLN A 358 19.92 -10.79 11.92
CA GLN A 358 19.72 -9.51 11.19
C GLN A 358 18.63 -8.64 11.79
N PHE A 359 17.92 -9.11 12.80
CA PHE A 359 16.88 -8.35 13.47
C PHE A 359 17.49 -7.38 14.48
N THR A 360 17.13 -6.10 14.35
CA THR A 360 17.49 -5.06 15.30
C THR A 360 16.23 -4.67 16.08
N PRO A 361 16.11 -5.08 17.36
CA PRO A 361 14.93 -4.76 18.15
C PRO A 361 14.82 -3.27 18.41
N ALA A 362 13.58 -2.76 18.40
CA ALA A 362 13.30 -1.40 18.83
C ALA A 362 13.42 -1.30 20.37
N ASN A 363 13.91 -0.16 20.84
CA ASN A 363 13.94 0.14 22.27
C ASN A 363 12.53 0.58 22.74
N THR A 364 11.57 -0.33 22.70
CA THR A 364 10.18 -0.11 23.13
C THR A 364 9.93 -0.86 24.43
N GLN A 365 9.61 -0.14 25.49
CA GLN A 365 9.31 -0.73 26.81
C GLN A 365 7.84 -1.16 26.94
N LYS A 366 6.95 -0.64 26.12
CA LYS A 366 5.51 -0.91 26.18
C LYS A 366 5.04 -1.65 24.93
N THR A 367 4.56 -2.88 25.13
CA THR A 367 3.99 -3.75 24.09
C THR A 367 2.50 -3.96 24.37
N THR A 368 1.66 -2.95 24.07
CA THR A 368 0.22 -3.05 24.27
C THR A 368 -0.49 -3.14 22.93
N GLY A 369 -1.21 -4.23 22.67
CA GLY A 369 -1.91 -4.45 21.41
C GLY A 369 -0.95 -4.65 20.24
N SER A 370 -1.01 -3.77 19.24
CA SER A 370 -0.09 -3.74 18.11
C SER A 370 1.08 -2.81 18.41
N TYR A 371 2.31 -3.21 18.08
CA TYR A 371 3.50 -2.42 18.36
C TYR A 371 4.57 -2.54 17.29
N TYR A 372 5.44 -1.54 17.22
CA TYR A 372 6.64 -1.57 16.41
C TYR A 372 7.70 -2.41 17.09
N ALA A 373 8.11 -3.51 16.44
CA ALA A 373 9.05 -4.47 17.04
C ALA A 373 10.52 -4.13 16.77
N GLY A 374 10.81 -3.53 15.61
CA GLY A 374 12.18 -3.22 15.21
C GLY A 374 12.36 -3.22 13.70
N THR A 375 13.58 -3.42 13.25
CA THR A 375 13.92 -3.51 11.83
C THR A 375 14.56 -4.85 11.49
N LEU A 376 14.18 -5.40 10.35
CA LEU A 376 14.79 -6.58 9.75
C LEU A 376 15.41 -6.19 8.41
N GLY A 377 16.72 -5.97 8.39
CA GLY A 377 17.39 -5.37 7.24
C GLY A 377 16.86 -3.95 6.96
N ASP A 378 16.29 -3.75 5.79
CA ASP A 378 15.69 -2.49 5.33
C ASP A 378 14.21 -2.32 5.68
N LYS A 379 13.58 -3.32 6.32
CA LYS A 379 12.15 -3.37 6.56
C LYS A 379 11.79 -3.10 8.02
N LYS A 380 10.82 -2.24 8.25
CA LYS A 380 10.22 -2.03 9.58
C LYS A 380 9.27 -3.17 9.91
N VAL A 381 9.37 -3.73 11.10
CA VAL A 381 8.56 -4.86 11.56
C VAL A 381 7.57 -4.39 12.61
N TYR A 382 6.29 -4.67 12.37
CA TYR A 382 5.18 -4.36 13.28
C TYR A 382 4.50 -5.65 13.69
N CYS A 383 4.39 -5.89 14.99
CA CYS A 383 3.73 -7.06 15.55
C CYS A 383 2.26 -6.76 15.85
N PHE A 384 1.39 -7.65 15.39
CA PHE A 384 -0.05 -7.58 15.61
C PHE A 384 -0.53 -8.80 16.39
N ARG A 385 -1.29 -8.54 17.46
CA ARG A 385 -1.97 -9.60 18.21
C ARG A 385 -3.24 -10.10 17.52
N GLY A 386 -3.88 -9.25 16.71
CA GLY A 386 -5.12 -9.53 15.98
C GLY A 386 -5.08 -8.93 14.58
N GLY A 387 -6.05 -9.28 13.74
CA GLY A 387 -6.16 -8.82 12.36
C GLY A 387 -5.33 -9.63 11.37
N ILE A 388 -4.16 -10.11 11.76
CA ILE A 388 -3.33 -11.04 11.00
C ILE A 388 -3.28 -12.36 11.76
N PRO A 389 -3.46 -13.53 11.10
CA PRO A 389 -3.26 -14.82 11.74
C PRO A 389 -1.88 -14.93 12.37
N HIS A 390 -1.80 -15.59 13.52
CA HIS A 390 -0.58 -15.66 14.34
C HIS A 390 0.63 -16.28 13.63
N ASP A 391 0.39 -17.16 12.66
CA ASP A 391 1.37 -17.87 11.84
C ASP A 391 1.66 -17.21 10.48
N GLN A 392 1.13 -16.01 10.24
CA GLN A 392 1.24 -15.33 8.96
C GLN A 392 1.88 -13.95 9.09
N TYR A 393 2.32 -13.45 7.93
CA TYR A 393 2.85 -12.11 7.80
C TYR A 393 2.44 -11.49 6.46
N VAL A 394 2.55 -10.17 6.38
CA VAL A 394 2.34 -9.39 5.17
C VAL A 394 3.58 -8.54 4.94
N LEU A 395 4.15 -8.62 3.75
CA LEU A 395 5.12 -7.64 3.26
C LEU A 395 4.37 -6.57 2.49
N GLY A 396 4.66 -5.32 2.74
CA GLY A 396 4.01 -4.21 2.10
C GLY A 396 4.94 -3.04 1.82
N HIS A 397 4.46 -2.13 0.97
CA HIS A 397 5.13 -0.89 0.64
C HIS A 397 4.28 0.30 1.04
N VAL A 398 4.89 1.26 1.73
CA VAL A 398 4.32 2.59 1.95
C VAL A 398 5.13 3.62 1.20
N SER A 399 4.47 4.37 0.31
CA SER A 399 5.12 5.45 -0.42
C SER A 399 5.36 6.66 0.50
N SER A 400 6.48 7.32 0.32
CA SER A 400 6.74 8.66 0.88
C SER A 400 6.04 9.76 0.08
N ASN A 401 5.62 9.45 -1.15
CA ASN A 401 4.92 10.36 -2.05
C ASN A 401 3.40 10.12 -1.96
N ASP A 402 2.63 11.18 -1.75
CA ASP A 402 1.16 11.11 -1.65
C ASP A 402 0.47 10.80 -2.99
N VAL A 403 1.19 10.96 -4.10
CA VAL A 403 0.65 10.73 -5.47
C VAL A 403 0.59 9.25 -5.82
N GLU A 404 1.39 8.41 -5.16
CA GLU A 404 1.52 6.98 -5.45
C GLU A 404 1.24 6.12 -4.21
N PRO A 405 0.05 6.22 -3.60
CA PRO A 405 -0.25 5.49 -2.38
C PRO A 405 -0.48 4.00 -2.68
N SER A 406 0.08 3.11 -1.87
CA SER A 406 -0.25 1.68 -1.94
C SER A 406 -1.49 1.35 -1.11
N TYR A 407 -1.61 1.95 0.07
CA TYR A 407 -2.76 1.86 0.95
C TYR A 407 -3.07 3.23 1.55
N VAL A 408 -4.32 3.66 1.50
CA VAL A 408 -4.75 4.98 1.96
C VAL A 408 -5.59 4.87 3.23
N PHE A 409 -5.22 5.70 4.19
CA PHE A 409 -6.03 6.00 5.35
C PHE A 409 -6.59 7.42 5.21
N GLY A 410 -7.89 7.53 4.95
CA GLY A 410 -8.60 8.80 4.86
C GLY A 410 -9.11 9.23 6.23
N THR A 411 -8.76 10.42 6.69
CA THR A 411 -9.28 10.98 7.93
C THR A 411 -10.31 12.05 7.60
N TYR A 412 -11.58 11.78 7.88
CA TYR A 412 -12.66 12.77 7.81
C TYR A 412 -12.86 13.47 9.14
N MET A 413 -13.08 12.71 10.22
CA MET A 413 -13.18 13.22 11.57
C MET A 413 -12.21 12.45 12.47
N PRO A 414 -11.21 13.13 13.06
CA PRO A 414 -10.31 12.48 14.02
C PRO A 414 -11.10 12.06 15.27
N VAL A 415 -10.48 11.26 16.14
CA VAL A 415 -11.13 10.85 17.38
C VAL A 415 -11.54 12.09 18.19
N THR A 416 -12.83 12.20 18.43
CA THR A 416 -13.45 13.28 19.20
C THR A 416 -14.17 12.70 20.39
N ALA A 417 -14.15 13.40 21.52
CA ALA A 417 -14.89 13.06 22.70
C ALA A 417 -16.01 14.08 22.93
N THR A 418 -17.18 13.62 23.35
CA THR A 418 -18.25 14.51 23.84
C THR A 418 -17.92 15.02 25.25
N ALA A 419 -18.60 16.06 25.72
CA ALA A 419 -18.56 16.41 27.13
C ALA A 419 -19.11 15.26 27.98
N ALA A 420 -18.52 15.07 29.16
CA ALA A 420 -19.05 14.12 30.13
C ALA A 420 -20.42 14.62 30.64
N LEU A 421 -21.44 13.81 30.52
CA LEU A 421 -22.78 14.08 30.97
C LEU A 421 -23.12 13.18 32.18
N MET A 422 -23.74 13.74 33.17
CA MET A 422 -24.29 12.97 34.31
C MET A 422 -25.78 12.73 34.09
N ASP A 423 -26.19 11.49 34.22
CA ASP A 423 -27.61 11.11 34.20
C ASP A 423 -28.23 11.26 35.58
N ALA A 424 -29.57 11.29 35.65
CA ALA A 424 -30.34 11.33 36.89
C ALA A 424 -30.05 10.12 37.82
N THR A 425 -29.45 9.05 37.31
CA THR A 425 -29.01 7.86 38.06
C THR A 425 -27.60 7.99 38.65
N PHE A 426 -26.99 9.18 38.62
CA PHE A 426 -25.61 9.43 39.02
C PHE A 426 -24.59 8.59 38.23
N THR A 427 -24.93 8.29 36.99
CA THR A 427 -24.04 7.64 36.05
C THR A 427 -23.47 8.69 35.09
N GLY A 428 -22.14 8.83 35.08
CA GLY A 428 -21.44 9.64 34.09
C GLY A 428 -21.31 8.86 32.78
N GLN A 429 -21.46 9.54 31.64
CA GLN A 429 -21.25 8.98 30.32
C GLN A 429 -20.53 9.95 29.40
N GLN A 430 -19.70 9.41 28.55
CA GLN A 430 -18.94 10.15 27.54
C GLN A 430 -18.88 9.35 26.27
N GLY A 431 -19.18 9.99 25.13
CA GLY A 431 -19.10 9.39 23.82
C GLY A 431 -17.80 9.72 23.13
N PHE A 432 -17.26 8.75 22.40
CA PHE A 432 -16.10 8.90 21.52
C PHE A 432 -16.53 8.54 20.11
N ALA A 433 -16.12 9.34 19.13
CA ALA A 433 -16.44 9.10 17.73
C ALA A 433 -15.25 9.43 16.84
N THR A 434 -15.09 8.66 15.78
CA THR A 434 -14.14 8.94 14.71
C THR A 434 -14.73 8.50 13.37
N SER A 435 -14.37 9.18 12.28
CA SER A 435 -14.84 8.83 10.95
C SER A 435 -13.65 8.76 10.00
N ASN A 436 -13.39 7.57 9.50
CA ASN A 436 -12.19 7.28 8.71
C ASN A 436 -12.52 6.37 7.53
N ALA A 437 -11.76 6.51 6.45
CA ALA A 437 -11.82 5.64 5.29
C ALA A 437 -10.55 4.78 5.21
N LEU A 438 -10.72 3.50 4.98
CA LEU A 438 -9.65 2.55 4.72
C LEU A 438 -9.80 2.05 3.28
N LYS A 439 -8.74 2.14 2.47
CA LYS A 439 -8.80 1.71 1.07
C LYS A 439 -7.48 1.16 0.58
N MET A 440 -7.53 -0.08 0.10
CA MET A 440 -6.46 -0.67 -0.68
C MET A 440 -6.46 -0.05 -2.09
N VAL A 441 -5.35 0.57 -2.47
CA VAL A 441 -5.18 1.22 -3.78
C VAL A 441 -4.42 0.30 -4.72
N ASN A 442 -3.30 -0.24 -4.26
CA ASN A 442 -2.48 -1.15 -5.04
C ASN A 442 -2.31 -2.51 -4.33
N PRO A 443 -3.16 -3.50 -4.61
CA PRO A 443 -3.06 -4.83 -4.02
C PRO A 443 -1.75 -5.56 -4.38
N LYS A 444 -1.14 -5.23 -5.53
CA LYS A 444 0.13 -5.82 -6.00
C LYS A 444 1.35 -5.34 -5.19
N ALA A 445 1.20 -4.28 -4.37
CA ALA A 445 2.24 -3.81 -3.47
C ALA A 445 2.34 -4.62 -2.16
N PHE A 446 1.46 -5.63 -2.00
CA PHE A 446 1.36 -6.45 -0.79
C PHE A 446 1.41 -7.93 -1.13
N ILE A 447 2.13 -8.71 -0.32
CA ILE A 447 2.15 -10.17 -0.42
C ILE A 447 2.01 -10.81 0.96
N ARG A 448 1.25 -11.89 1.02
CA ARG A 448 1.13 -12.72 2.23
C ARG A 448 2.24 -13.75 2.30
N GLY A 449 2.66 -14.04 3.51
CA GLY A 449 3.50 -15.19 3.81
C GLY A 449 2.91 -16.03 4.93
N VAL A 450 3.19 -17.32 4.91
CA VAL A 450 2.73 -18.31 5.89
C VAL A 450 3.93 -19.03 6.44
N VAL A 451 4.03 -19.11 7.75
CA VAL A 451 5.04 -19.89 8.47
C VAL A 451 4.36 -21.14 9.01
N THR A 452 4.76 -22.29 8.49
CA THR A 452 4.19 -23.58 8.90
C THR A 452 5.06 -24.24 9.98
N ASN A 453 4.47 -25.18 10.71
CA ASN A 453 5.17 -25.98 11.74
C ASN A 453 5.85 -25.15 12.85
N LEU A 454 5.19 -24.04 13.24
CA LEU A 454 5.61 -23.30 14.43
C LEU A 454 5.33 -24.16 15.66
N VAL A 455 6.36 -24.41 16.47
CA VAL A 455 6.24 -25.06 17.77
C VAL A 455 6.14 -23.95 18.82
N TYR A 456 5.11 -24.00 19.66
CA TYR A 456 4.88 -23.07 20.77
C TYR A 456 5.51 -23.60 22.05
#